data_8262258b49ef56b966f3ec12b38ae675
#
_entry.id   8262258b49ef56b966f3ec12b38ae675
#
_cell.length_a   1.000
_cell.length_b   1.000
_cell.length_c   1.000
_cell.angle_alpha   90.00
_cell.angle_beta   90.00
_cell.angle_gamma   90.00
#
_symmetry.space_group_name_H-M   'P 1'
#
loop_
_entity.id
_entity.type
_entity.pdbx_description
1 polymer ?
#
loop_
_entity_poly.entity_id
_entity_poly.type
_entity_poly.pdbx_seq_one_letter_code
_entity_poly.pdbx_strand_id
1 'polypeptide(L)'
;VAAFESRERRLYGLQWHPEVGHSQFGQDALKNFLYKGAGITPTWTAGSIVDEQVAKIREQVGDAQVICALSGGVDSSVAAALVHKAVGDQLTCFFIDHGLLRAGEREQVENDYARGMGIRVITCDESERFLSALAGVTEPEAKRKIIGREFIRSFEAAQKQVIEEVGAAGGEVKFLVQGTLYPDVVESGGGEGAANIKSHHNVGGLPEDMTFELVEPLRTLFKDEVRAVGRELGL
;
A
#
# COMPACT_ATOMS: atom_id res chain seq x y z
N VAL A 1 -16.85 -30.41 28.09
CA VAL A 1 -17.65 -29.17 27.96
C VAL A 1 -17.06 -28.38 26.83
N ALA A 2 -17.79 -28.20 25.69
CA ALA A 2 -17.29 -27.48 24.55
C ALA A 2 -17.33 -25.95 24.73
N ALA A 3 -18.27 -25.46 25.52
CA ALA A 3 -18.43 -24.04 25.85
C ALA A 3 -19.13 -23.89 27.20
N PHE A 4 -18.92 -22.76 27.87
CA PHE A 4 -19.65 -22.38 29.08
C PHE A 4 -19.88 -20.87 29.13
N GLU A 5 -20.93 -20.45 29.86
CA GLU A 5 -21.17 -19.04 30.20
C GLU A 5 -21.59 -18.89 31.68
N SER A 6 -21.20 -17.75 32.26
CA SER A 6 -21.74 -17.24 33.50
C SER A 6 -22.09 -15.77 33.30
N ARG A 7 -23.38 -15.50 33.12
CA ARG A 7 -23.85 -14.13 32.82
C ARG A 7 -23.63 -13.18 34.00
N GLU A 8 -23.84 -13.67 35.22
CA GLU A 8 -23.61 -12.88 36.42
C GLU A 8 -22.15 -12.44 36.57
N ARG A 9 -21.22 -13.35 36.26
CA ARG A 9 -19.76 -13.09 36.33
C ARG A 9 -19.18 -12.54 35.02
N ARG A 10 -19.97 -12.45 33.96
CA ARG A 10 -19.52 -12.10 32.60
C ARG A 10 -18.35 -12.93 32.10
N LEU A 11 -18.39 -14.23 32.41
CA LEU A 11 -17.38 -15.21 31.99
C LEU A 11 -17.92 -16.03 30.82
N TYR A 12 -17.13 -16.13 29.77
CA TYR A 12 -17.44 -16.91 28.59
C TYR A 12 -16.21 -17.73 28.20
N GLY A 13 -16.38 -19.01 27.90
CA GLY A 13 -15.28 -19.89 27.54
C GLY A 13 -15.65 -20.81 26.40
N LEU A 14 -14.71 -20.98 25.46
CA LEU A 14 -14.80 -21.92 24.35
C LEU A 14 -13.60 -22.87 24.39
N GLN A 15 -13.82 -24.12 24.01
CA GLN A 15 -12.77 -25.14 23.93
C GLN A 15 -12.52 -25.56 22.46
N TRP A 16 -12.79 -24.67 21.52
CA TRP A 16 -12.63 -24.85 20.09
C TRP A 16 -12.25 -23.51 19.45
N HIS A 17 -11.88 -23.53 18.16
CA HIS A 17 -11.41 -22.36 17.41
C HIS A 17 -12.56 -21.72 16.61
N PRO A 18 -13.23 -20.67 17.11
CA PRO A 18 -14.34 -20.01 16.41
C PRO A 18 -13.86 -19.17 15.22
N GLU A 19 -12.59 -18.78 15.20
CA GLU A 19 -11.99 -17.93 14.19
C GLU A 19 -11.70 -18.65 12.86
N VAL A 20 -11.56 -19.98 12.86
CA VAL A 20 -11.21 -20.72 11.64
C VAL A 20 -12.39 -20.88 10.71
N GLY A 21 -12.16 -20.77 9.40
CA GLY A 21 -13.19 -20.70 8.37
C GLY A 21 -14.10 -21.94 8.27
N HIS A 22 -13.65 -23.11 8.75
CA HIS A 22 -14.46 -24.34 8.78
C HIS A 22 -15.21 -24.58 10.09
N SER A 23 -15.08 -23.69 11.09
CA SER A 23 -15.91 -23.72 12.30
C SER A 23 -17.31 -23.21 11.97
N GLN A 24 -18.25 -24.12 11.88
CA GLN A 24 -19.65 -23.79 11.68
C GLN A 24 -20.14 -22.86 12.82
N PHE A 25 -20.75 -21.74 12.49
CA PHE A 25 -21.20 -20.69 13.42
C PHE A 25 -20.10 -20.04 14.28
N GLY A 26 -18.81 -20.22 13.94
CA GLY A 26 -17.71 -19.62 14.68
C GLY A 26 -17.78 -18.08 14.71
N GLN A 27 -18.06 -17.47 13.58
CA GLN A 27 -18.24 -16.02 13.45
C GLN A 27 -19.44 -15.51 14.26
N ASP A 28 -20.52 -16.27 14.35
CA ASP A 28 -21.70 -15.89 15.15
C ASP A 28 -21.41 -15.94 16.64
N ALA A 29 -20.61 -16.93 17.09
CA ALA A 29 -20.14 -17.02 18.48
C ALA A 29 -19.28 -15.80 18.84
N LEU A 30 -18.32 -15.41 17.97
CA LEU A 30 -17.48 -14.23 18.17
C LEU A 30 -18.31 -12.94 18.19
N LYS A 31 -19.22 -12.74 17.25
CA LYS A 31 -20.12 -11.58 17.20
C LYS A 31 -21.00 -11.49 18.47
N ASN A 32 -21.56 -12.61 18.92
CA ASN A 32 -22.37 -12.63 20.13
C ASN A 32 -21.55 -12.27 21.37
N PHE A 33 -20.33 -12.78 21.47
CA PHE A 33 -19.43 -12.42 22.57
C PHE A 33 -19.10 -10.93 22.53
N LEU A 34 -18.63 -10.41 21.39
CA LEU A 34 -18.21 -9.02 21.26
C LEU A 34 -19.37 -8.03 21.49
N TYR A 35 -20.51 -8.26 20.87
CA TYR A 35 -21.61 -7.28 20.89
C TYR A 35 -22.51 -7.44 22.11
N LYS A 36 -22.83 -8.68 22.51
CA LYS A 36 -23.76 -8.94 23.63
C LYS A 36 -23.03 -9.20 24.95
N GLY A 37 -21.92 -9.94 24.92
CA GLY A 37 -21.15 -10.26 26.12
C GLY A 37 -20.27 -9.10 26.58
N ALA A 38 -19.47 -8.54 25.67
CA ALA A 38 -18.53 -7.45 25.94
C ALA A 38 -19.12 -6.06 25.73
N GLY A 39 -20.25 -5.92 25.01
CA GLY A 39 -20.90 -4.65 24.73
C GLY A 39 -20.14 -3.73 23.76
N ILE A 40 -19.28 -4.32 22.92
CA ILE A 40 -18.48 -3.56 21.94
C ILE A 40 -19.38 -3.13 20.78
N THR A 41 -19.31 -1.86 20.39
CA THR A 41 -19.98 -1.34 19.21
C THR A 41 -19.05 -1.44 18.00
N PRO A 42 -19.50 -2.00 16.86
CA PRO A 42 -18.69 -2.08 15.66
C PRO A 42 -18.56 -0.68 15.03
N THR A 43 -17.34 -0.13 15.08
CA THR A 43 -17.01 1.19 14.51
C THR A 43 -16.00 1.12 13.38
N TRP A 44 -15.34 -0.04 13.22
CA TRP A 44 -14.34 -0.29 12.18
C TRP A 44 -15.03 -0.73 10.90
N THR A 45 -15.25 0.21 9.98
CA THR A 45 -15.89 0.00 8.66
C THR A 45 -15.01 0.57 7.56
N ALA A 46 -15.18 0.12 6.31
CA ALA A 46 -14.41 0.65 5.19
C ALA A 46 -14.55 2.18 5.08
N GLY A 47 -15.75 2.73 5.24
CA GLY A 47 -15.98 4.17 5.21
C GLY A 47 -15.28 4.90 6.37
N SER A 48 -15.38 4.39 7.60
CA SER A 48 -14.69 5.00 8.75
C SER A 48 -13.17 4.93 8.63
N ILE A 49 -12.64 3.87 8.02
CA ILE A 49 -11.21 3.74 7.71
C ILE A 49 -10.80 4.81 6.69
N VAL A 50 -11.56 4.98 5.62
CA VAL A 50 -11.28 6.02 4.60
C VAL A 50 -11.24 7.40 5.25
N ASP A 51 -12.25 7.77 6.03
CA ASP A 51 -12.32 9.08 6.67
C ASP A 51 -11.16 9.32 7.63
N GLU A 52 -10.82 8.32 8.45
CA GLU A 52 -9.69 8.39 9.38
C GLU A 52 -8.36 8.54 8.65
N GLN A 53 -8.10 7.73 7.62
CA GLN A 53 -6.86 7.81 6.86
C GLN A 53 -6.74 9.13 6.11
N VAL A 54 -7.81 9.60 5.48
CA VAL A 54 -7.83 10.90 4.79
C VAL A 54 -7.49 12.05 5.76
N ALA A 55 -8.05 12.04 6.97
CA ALA A 55 -7.74 13.05 7.98
C ALA A 55 -6.26 13.01 8.40
N LYS A 56 -5.73 11.82 8.68
CA LYS A 56 -4.31 11.63 9.05
C LYS A 56 -3.35 12.08 7.95
N ILE A 57 -3.64 11.72 6.69
CA ILE A 57 -2.81 12.09 5.55
C ILE A 57 -2.79 13.62 5.38
N ARG A 58 -3.95 14.29 5.49
CA ARG A 58 -4.01 15.75 5.40
C ARG A 58 -3.19 16.44 6.49
N GLU A 59 -3.28 15.95 7.71
CA GLU A 59 -2.51 16.48 8.84
C GLU A 59 -1.00 16.27 8.63
N GLN A 60 -0.60 15.08 8.16
CA GLN A 60 0.80 14.74 7.95
C GLN A 60 1.42 15.52 6.79
N VAL A 61 0.73 15.60 5.66
CA VAL A 61 1.27 16.15 4.41
C VAL A 61 1.21 17.68 4.39
N GLY A 62 0.15 18.28 4.93
CA GLY A 62 -0.06 19.73 4.84
C GLY A 62 -0.04 20.21 3.39
N ASP A 63 0.76 21.22 3.09
CA ASP A 63 0.89 21.83 1.74
C ASP A 63 2.03 21.23 0.89
N ALA A 64 2.72 20.19 1.38
CA ALA A 64 3.85 19.59 0.67
C ALA A 64 3.40 18.69 -0.49
N GLN A 65 4.32 18.43 -1.43
CA GLN A 65 4.10 17.49 -2.52
C GLN A 65 4.42 16.06 -2.12
N VAL A 66 3.65 15.13 -2.67
CA VAL A 66 3.73 13.70 -2.39
C VAL A 66 3.95 12.93 -3.68
N ILE A 67 4.83 11.93 -3.66
CA ILE A 67 5.00 11.01 -4.79
C ILE A 67 4.57 9.60 -4.43
N CYS A 68 4.08 8.85 -5.41
CA CYS A 68 3.65 7.46 -5.27
C CYS A 68 4.06 6.63 -6.47
N ALA A 69 4.74 5.50 -6.24
CA ALA A 69 4.97 4.53 -7.28
C ALA A 69 3.77 3.59 -7.42
N LEU A 70 3.22 3.49 -8.61
CA LEU A 70 2.19 2.53 -8.95
C LEU A 70 2.82 1.25 -9.48
N SER A 71 2.47 0.12 -8.89
CA SER A 71 2.92 -1.21 -9.33
C SER A 71 1.86 -1.96 -10.14
N GLY A 72 0.70 -1.35 -10.41
CA GLY A 72 -0.47 -2.03 -10.97
C GLY A 72 -1.18 -2.95 -9.97
N GLY A 73 -0.65 -3.10 -8.75
CA GLY A 73 -1.23 -3.93 -7.70
C GLY A 73 -2.26 -3.18 -6.84
N VAL A 74 -3.20 -3.93 -6.27
CA VAL A 74 -4.30 -3.40 -5.43
C VAL A 74 -3.81 -2.48 -4.30
N ASP A 75 -2.67 -2.79 -3.67
CA ASP A 75 -2.21 -2.03 -2.51
C ASP A 75 -1.73 -0.63 -2.89
N SER A 76 -0.87 -0.54 -3.92
CA SER A 76 -0.42 0.76 -4.45
C SER A 76 -1.58 1.59 -4.97
N SER A 77 -2.58 0.94 -5.55
CA SER A 77 -3.80 1.59 -6.06
C SER A 77 -4.62 2.22 -4.96
N VAL A 78 -4.92 1.44 -3.93
CA VAL A 78 -5.72 1.91 -2.78
C VAL A 78 -4.97 2.98 -1.99
N ALA A 79 -3.64 2.82 -1.82
CA ALA A 79 -2.81 3.83 -1.18
C ALA A 79 -2.84 5.16 -1.96
N ALA A 80 -2.63 5.12 -3.27
CA ALA A 80 -2.70 6.31 -4.13
C ALA A 80 -4.07 6.98 -4.09
N ALA A 81 -5.15 6.20 -4.15
CA ALA A 81 -6.52 6.71 -4.09
C ALA A 81 -6.84 7.41 -2.74
N LEU A 82 -6.40 6.83 -1.61
CA LEU A 82 -6.55 7.45 -0.29
C LEU A 82 -5.79 8.77 -0.21
N VAL A 83 -4.54 8.79 -0.68
CA VAL A 83 -3.71 10.00 -0.68
C VAL A 83 -4.31 11.06 -1.61
N HIS A 84 -4.73 10.69 -2.82
CA HIS A 84 -5.39 11.62 -3.74
C HIS A 84 -6.68 12.19 -3.15
N LYS A 85 -7.51 11.38 -2.51
CA LYS A 85 -8.71 11.85 -1.79
C LYS A 85 -8.38 12.83 -0.68
N ALA A 86 -7.21 12.69 -0.05
CA ALA A 86 -6.77 13.56 1.03
C ALA A 86 -6.20 14.89 0.52
N VAL A 87 -5.29 14.85 -0.45
CA VAL A 87 -4.45 16.01 -0.84
C VAL A 87 -4.58 16.42 -2.31
N GLY A 88 -5.37 15.68 -3.11
CA GLY A 88 -5.66 16.06 -4.50
C GLY A 88 -4.40 16.19 -5.36
N ASP A 89 -4.25 17.34 -6.00
CA ASP A 89 -3.18 17.64 -6.98
C ASP A 89 -1.77 17.70 -6.38
N GLN A 90 -1.62 17.63 -5.05
CA GLN A 90 -0.32 17.50 -4.40
C GLN A 90 0.30 16.12 -4.62
N LEU A 91 -0.50 15.11 -5.03
CA LEU A 91 -0.02 13.78 -5.36
C LEU A 91 0.40 13.69 -6.83
N THR A 92 1.65 13.28 -7.07
CA THR A 92 2.13 12.83 -8.38
C THR A 92 2.48 11.34 -8.30
N CYS A 93 1.80 10.52 -9.10
CA CYS A 93 2.14 9.11 -9.25
C CYS A 93 3.09 8.90 -10.42
N PHE A 94 3.90 7.85 -10.35
CA PHE A 94 4.68 7.37 -11.48
C PHE A 94 4.53 5.86 -11.63
N PHE A 95 4.53 5.42 -12.88
CA PHE A 95 4.39 4.02 -13.26
C PHE A 95 5.54 3.62 -14.17
N ILE A 96 6.21 2.51 -13.85
CA ILE A 96 7.34 2.00 -14.64
C ILE A 96 6.86 0.86 -15.53
N ASP A 97 6.84 1.11 -16.84
CA ASP A 97 6.66 0.07 -17.85
C ASP A 97 8.00 -0.60 -18.13
N HIS A 98 8.19 -1.78 -17.60
CA HIS A 98 9.40 -2.58 -17.76
C HIS A 98 9.34 -3.57 -18.94
N GLY A 99 8.33 -3.50 -19.80
CA GLY A 99 8.15 -4.39 -20.95
C GLY A 99 7.75 -5.84 -20.61
N LEU A 100 7.54 -6.16 -19.32
CA LEU A 100 7.13 -7.47 -18.83
C LEU A 100 5.72 -7.44 -18.22
N LEU A 101 4.98 -6.38 -18.50
CA LEU A 101 3.59 -6.21 -18.06
C LEU A 101 2.66 -7.20 -18.75
N ARG A 102 1.51 -7.45 -18.17
CA ARG A 102 0.43 -8.16 -18.85
C ARG A 102 -0.13 -7.30 -19.98
N ALA A 103 -0.68 -7.94 -20.99
CA ALA A 103 -1.33 -7.23 -22.09
C ALA A 103 -2.44 -6.31 -21.54
N GLY A 104 -2.38 -5.02 -21.89
CA GLY A 104 -3.36 -4.02 -21.48
C GLY A 104 -3.15 -3.42 -20.09
N GLU A 105 -2.15 -3.87 -19.30
CA GLU A 105 -1.93 -3.38 -17.93
C GLU A 105 -1.50 -1.90 -17.90
N ARG A 106 -0.67 -1.48 -18.84
CA ARG A 106 -0.25 -0.07 -19.00
C ARG A 106 -1.47 0.82 -19.27
N GLU A 107 -2.25 0.46 -20.28
CA GLU A 107 -3.46 1.21 -20.66
C GLU A 107 -4.49 1.22 -19.53
N GLN A 108 -4.59 0.13 -18.78
CA GLN A 108 -5.45 0.07 -17.62
C GLN A 108 -5.01 1.07 -16.54
N VAL A 109 -3.73 1.10 -16.19
CA VAL A 109 -3.19 2.07 -15.21
C VAL A 109 -3.45 3.50 -15.68
N GLU A 110 -3.15 3.83 -16.92
CA GLU A 110 -3.38 5.18 -17.46
C GLU A 110 -4.87 5.57 -17.48
N ASN A 111 -5.76 4.63 -17.81
CA ASN A 111 -7.20 4.91 -17.86
C ASN A 111 -7.82 5.00 -16.46
N ASP A 112 -7.53 4.04 -15.59
CA ASP A 112 -8.18 3.96 -14.27
C ASP A 112 -7.72 5.10 -13.36
N TYR A 113 -6.42 5.43 -13.35
CA TYR A 113 -5.89 6.45 -12.45
C TYR A 113 -5.94 7.86 -13.05
N ALA A 114 -5.38 8.08 -14.23
CA ALA A 114 -5.31 9.42 -14.79
C ALA A 114 -6.69 9.92 -15.26
N ARG A 115 -7.47 9.08 -15.97
CA ARG A 115 -8.77 9.47 -16.52
C ARG A 115 -9.92 9.22 -15.57
N GLY A 116 -9.92 8.06 -14.87
CA GLY A 116 -10.99 7.68 -13.96
C GLY A 116 -10.98 8.45 -12.66
N MET A 117 -9.81 8.65 -12.07
CA MET A 117 -9.66 9.28 -10.75
C MET A 117 -9.08 10.69 -10.81
N GLY A 118 -8.60 11.16 -11.97
CA GLY A 118 -7.96 12.47 -12.10
C GLY A 118 -6.58 12.57 -11.44
N ILE A 119 -5.93 11.43 -11.15
CA ILE A 119 -4.60 11.39 -10.55
C ILE A 119 -3.54 11.71 -11.61
N ARG A 120 -2.62 12.61 -11.30
CA ARG A 120 -1.46 12.84 -12.16
C ARG A 120 -0.55 11.61 -12.17
N VAL A 121 -0.41 10.95 -13.33
CA VAL A 121 0.45 9.77 -13.51
C VAL A 121 1.50 10.07 -14.58
N ILE A 122 2.77 9.84 -14.26
CA ILE A 122 3.90 9.89 -15.19
C ILE A 122 4.28 8.46 -15.53
N THR A 123 4.14 8.06 -16.79
CA THR A 123 4.54 6.72 -17.25
C THR A 123 5.99 6.77 -17.73
N CYS A 124 6.86 5.99 -17.10
CA CYS A 124 8.26 5.84 -17.48
C CYS A 124 8.41 4.54 -18.30
N ASP A 125 8.69 4.66 -19.58
CA ASP A 125 8.95 3.49 -20.46
C ASP A 125 10.41 3.07 -20.35
N GLU A 126 10.64 1.98 -19.62
CA GLU A 126 11.94 1.35 -19.40
C GLU A 126 12.05 -0.02 -20.08
N SER A 127 11.12 -0.35 -20.98
CA SER A 127 10.99 -1.66 -21.61
C SER A 127 12.27 -2.10 -22.33
N GLU A 128 12.88 -1.20 -23.10
CA GLU A 128 14.15 -1.51 -23.82
C GLU A 128 15.28 -1.85 -22.86
N ARG A 129 15.38 -1.14 -21.75
CA ARG A 129 16.41 -1.38 -20.70
C ARG A 129 16.27 -2.77 -20.08
N PHE A 130 15.04 -3.14 -19.66
CA PHE A 130 14.82 -4.45 -19.05
C PHE A 130 15.00 -5.59 -20.06
N LEU A 131 14.45 -5.47 -21.26
CA LEU A 131 14.55 -6.51 -22.28
C LEU A 131 16.00 -6.69 -22.75
N SER A 132 16.76 -5.62 -22.92
CA SER A 132 18.17 -5.68 -23.25
C SER A 132 19.00 -6.36 -22.15
N ALA A 133 18.74 -6.03 -20.89
CA ALA A 133 19.43 -6.64 -19.75
C ALA A 133 19.13 -8.15 -19.59
N LEU A 134 17.97 -8.59 -20.06
CA LEU A 134 17.51 -9.99 -20.00
C LEU A 134 17.90 -10.81 -21.24
N ALA A 135 18.42 -10.18 -22.30
CA ALA A 135 18.75 -10.86 -23.54
C ALA A 135 19.73 -12.01 -23.32
N GLY A 136 19.36 -13.22 -23.76
CA GLY A 136 20.15 -14.43 -23.62
C GLY A 136 20.21 -15.04 -22.22
N VAL A 137 19.57 -14.44 -21.22
CA VAL A 137 19.52 -15.00 -19.86
C VAL A 137 18.39 -16.03 -19.78
N THR A 138 18.71 -17.28 -19.47
CA THR A 138 17.74 -18.38 -19.38
C THR A 138 17.48 -18.83 -17.96
N GLU A 139 18.45 -18.66 -17.05
CA GLU A 139 18.39 -19.13 -15.69
C GLU A 139 17.43 -18.24 -14.85
N PRO A 140 16.40 -18.82 -14.17
CA PRO A 140 15.36 -18.06 -13.50
C PRO A 140 15.85 -17.14 -12.38
N GLU A 141 16.81 -17.58 -11.58
CA GLU A 141 17.33 -16.78 -10.47
C GLU A 141 18.18 -15.59 -10.98
N ALA A 142 18.93 -15.79 -12.08
CA ALA A 142 19.64 -14.72 -12.74
C ALA A 142 18.66 -13.65 -13.29
N LYS A 143 17.56 -14.08 -13.92
CA LYS A 143 16.50 -13.17 -14.38
C LYS A 143 15.93 -12.34 -13.22
N ARG A 144 15.59 -13.00 -12.10
CA ARG A 144 15.02 -12.34 -10.93
C ARG A 144 15.96 -11.26 -10.38
N LYS A 145 17.26 -11.56 -10.27
CA LYS A 145 18.27 -10.60 -9.80
C LYS A 145 18.44 -9.41 -10.75
N ILE A 146 18.43 -9.67 -12.06
CA ILE A 146 18.52 -8.61 -13.08
C ILE A 146 17.29 -7.70 -12.99
N ILE A 147 16.08 -8.28 -13.00
CA ILE A 147 14.83 -7.52 -12.92
C ILE A 147 14.82 -6.65 -11.66
N GLY A 148 15.15 -7.22 -10.49
CA GLY A 148 15.20 -6.48 -9.24
C GLY A 148 16.18 -5.30 -9.27
N ARG A 149 17.38 -5.51 -9.80
CA ARG A 149 18.39 -4.45 -9.94
C ARG A 149 17.95 -3.35 -10.88
N GLU A 150 17.45 -3.70 -12.08
CA GLU A 150 17.00 -2.69 -13.05
C GLU A 150 15.75 -1.97 -12.55
N PHE A 151 14.87 -2.65 -11.82
CA PHE A 151 13.70 -2.00 -11.20
C PHE A 151 14.11 -0.91 -10.21
N ILE A 152 15.08 -1.18 -9.33
CA ILE A 152 15.61 -0.17 -8.39
C ILE A 152 16.15 1.04 -9.16
N ARG A 153 16.97 0.82 -10.19
CA ARG A 153 17.55 1.90 -10.99
C ARG A 153 16.50 2.72 -11.74
N SER A 154 15.48 2.08 -12.30
CA SER A 154 14.38 2.77 -12.97
C SER A 154 13.52 3.55 -11.99
N PHE A 155 13.31 3.00 -10.79
CA PHE A 155 12.62 3.68 -9.71
C PHE A 155 13.35 4.96 -9.28
N GLU A 156 14.67 4.90 -9.08
CA GLU A 156 15.52 6.06 -8.74
C GLU A 156 15.46 7.14 -9.83
N ALA A 157 15.57 6.72 -11.10
CA ALA A 157 15.50 7.65 -12.23
C ALA A 157 14.12 8.32 -12.34
N ALA A 158 13.03 7.56 -12.19
CA ALA A 158 11.68 8.08 -12.20
C ALA A 158 11.42 9.06 -11.04
N GLN A 159 11.86 8.71 -9.82
CA GLN A 159 11.78 9.63 -8.67
C GLN A 159 12.48 10.95 -8.95
N LYS A 160 13.72 10.90 -9.44
CA LYS A 160 14.51 12.10 -9.77
C LYS A 160 13.80 12.97 -10.80
N GLN A 161 13.28 12.38 -11.86
CA GLN A 161 12.52 13.09 -12.88
C GLN A 161 11.30 13.80 -12.27
N VAL A 162 10.51 13.09 -11.44
CA VAL A 162 9.31 13.67 -10.81
C VAL A 162 9.68 14.81 -9.87
N ILE A 163 10.76 14.65 -9.07
CA ILE A 163 11.24 15.70 -8.17
C ILE A 163 11.68 16.96 -8.96
N GLU A 164 12.41 16.77 -10.07
CA GLU A 164 12.82 17.87 -10.93
C GLU A 164 11.62 18.60 -11.56
N GLU A 165 10.61 17.84 -12.05
CA GLU A 165 9.39 18.43 -12.62
C GLU A 165 8.58 19.21 -11.58
N VAL A 166 8.40 18.65 -10.38
CA VAL A 166 7.70 19.30 -9.27
C VAL A 166 8.46 20.53 -8.78
N GLY A 167 9.79 20.44 -8.66
CA GLY A 167 10.65 21.56 -8.29
C GLY A 167 10.63 22.69 -9.30
N ALA A 168 10.62 22.38 -10.60
CA ALA A 168 10.47 23.37 -11.67
C ALA A 168 9.13 24.12 -11.62
N ALA A 169 8.08 23.48 -11.09
CA ALA A 169 6.77 24.09 -10.84
C ALA A 169 6.70 24.88 -9.51
N GLY A 170 7.80 24.95 -8.74
CA GLY A 170 7.88 25.64 -7.45
C GLY A 170 7.40 24.83 -6.26
N GLY A 171 7.19 23.51 -6.42
CA GLY A 171 6.85 22.59 -5.35
C GLY A 171 8.08 21.94 -4.70
N GLU A 172 7.93 21.40 -3.50
CA GLU A 172 8.94 20.59 -2.81
C GLU A 172 8.35 19.23 -2.47
N VAL A 173 8.97 18.16 -2.97
CA VAL A 173 8.55 16.78 -2.66
C VAL A 173 9.15 16.39 -1.31
N LYS A 174 8.30 16.14 -0.32
CA LYS A 174 8.72 15.70 1.03
C LYS A 174 8.30 14.29 1.38
N PHE A 175 7.28 13.77 0.71
CA PHE A 175 6.63 12.52 1.09
C PHE A 175 6.64 11.49 -0.02
N LEU A 176 6.87 10.22 0.37
CA LEU A 176 6.76 9.04 -0.48
C LEU A 176 5.66 8.13 0.07
N VAL A 177 4.69 7.79 -0.77
CA VAL A 177 3.62 6.84 -0.41
C VAL A 177 4.14 5.41 -0.49
N GLN A 178 3.86 4.65 0.55
CA GLN A 178 4.18 3.23 0.61
C GLN A 178 2.95 2.40 0.99
N GLY A 179 2.72 1.33 0.25
CA GLY A 179 1.61 0.40 0.46
C GLY A 179 1.90 -0.70 1.48
N THR A 180 2.58 -0.39 2.59
CA THR A 180 2.86 -1.34 3.69
C THR A 180 1.56 -1.79 4.34
N LEU A 181 1.39 -3.10 4.52
CA LEU A 181 0.25 -3.70 5.22
C LEU A 181 0.59 -4.08 6.66
N TYR A 182 -0.43 -4.32 7.48
CA TYR A 182 -0.23 -4.74 8.87
C TYR A 182 0.59 -6.05 9.00
N PRO A 183 0.37 -7.11 8.20
CA PRO A 183 1.23 -8.30 8.23
C PRO A 183 2.71 -7.99 7.99
N ASP A 184 3.04 -7.09 7.07
CA ASP A 184 4.43 -6.69 6.78
C ASP A 184 5.10 -6.06 8.02
N VAL A 185 4.32 -5.29 8.79
CA VAL A 185 4.78 -4.67 10.04
C VAL A 185 5.06 -5.71 11.12
N VAL A 186 4.18 -6.72 11.26
CA VAL A 186 4.32 -7.79 12.26
C VAL A 186 5.50 -8.70 11.92
N GLU A 187 5.64 -9.09 10.66
CA GLU A 187 6.74 -9.93 10.18
C GLU A 187 8.10 -9.23 10.31
N SER A 188 8.16 -7.92 10.11
CA SER A 188 9.38 -7.13 10.25
C SER A 188 9.71 -6.73 11.69
N GLY A 189 8.75 -6.76 12.60
CA GLY A 189 8.89 -6.31 14.00
C GLY A 189 9.63 -7.25 14.94
N GLY A 190 10.01 -8.46 14.48
CA GLY A 190 10.68 -9.48 15.29
C GLY A 190 12.22 -9.56 15.16
N GLY A 191 12.86 -8.71 14.37
CA GLY A 191 14.30 -8.76 14.14
C GLY A 191 14.86 -7.49 13.52
N GLU A 192 16.17 -7.46 13.26
CA GLU A 192 16.90 -6.36 12.61
C GLU A 192 16.33 -5.88 11.26
N GLY A 193 15.28 -6.56 10.76
CA GLY A 193 14.56 -6.25 9.51
C GLY A 193 13.73 -4.95 9.53
N ALA A 194 13.30 -4.46 10.69
CA ALA A 194 12.54 -3.19 10.76
C ALA A 194 13.41 -1.97 10.39
N ALA A 195 14.72 -2.06 10.63
CA ALA A 195 15.70 -1.08 10.16
C ALA A 195 15.95 -1.22 8.64
N ASN A 196 15.87 -2.46 8.10
CA ASN A 196 16.04 -2.74 6.68
C ASN A 196 14.90 -2.22 5.79
N ILE A 197 13.65 -2.22 6.26
CA ILE A 197 12.53 -1.61 5.50
C ILE A 197 12.78 -0.11 5.32
N LYS A 198 13.29 0.58 6.35
CA LYS A 198 13.70 2.00 6.22
C LYS A 198 14.91 2.19 5.30
N SER A 199 15.83 1.20 5.21
CA SER A 199 17.03 1.31 4.38
C SER A 199 16.83 0.92 2.92
N HIS A 200 15.84 0.07 2.60
CA HIS A 200 15.53 -0.31 1.22
C HIS A 200 14.66 0.72 0.48
N HIS A 201 14.05 1.65 1.19
CA HIS A 201 13.27 2.75 0.62
C HIS A 201 14.03 4.08 0.57
N ASN A 202 15.18 4.19 1.25
CA ASN A 202 16.22 5.16 0.92
C ASN A 202 17.05 4.59 -0.22
N VAL A 203 16.45 4.52 -1.40
CA VAL A 203 17.03 3.93 -2.58
C VAL A 203 18.22 4.81 -2.99
N GLY A 204 19.40 4.20 -3.05
CA GLY A 204 20.63 4.89 -3.41
C GLY A 204 20.51 5.54 -4.80
N GLY A 205 20.89 6.80 -4.91
CA GLY A 205 20.80 7.62 -6.12
C GLY A 205 20.15 8.97 -5.90
N LEU A 206 19.44 9.15 -4.78
CA LEU A 206 19.06 10.49 -4.31
C LEU A 206 20.28 11.19 -3.69
N PRO A 207 20.35 12.53 -3.75
CA PRO A 207 21.32 13.27 -2.95
C PRO A 207 21.26 12.78 -1.49
N GLU A 208 22.43 12.60 -0.84
CA GLU A 208 22.52 12.05 0.52
C GLU A 208 21.74 12.86 1.58
N ASP A 209 21.32 14.06 1.21
CA ASP A 209 20.52 15.01 1.99
C ASP A 209 18.99 14.92 1.73
N MET A 210 18.53 14.10 0.77
CA MET A 210 17.11 13.96 0.44
C MET A 210 16.49 12.74 1.15
N THR A 211 15.93 12.95 2.33
CA THR A 211 15.18 11.94 3.07
C THR A 211 13.68 12.21 2.95
N PHE A 212 12.94 11.29 2.30
CA PHE A 212 11.48 11.35 2.30
C PHE A 212 10.91 10.88 3.63
N GLU A 213 9.86 11.53 4.08
CA GLU A 213 8.96 10.98 5.07
C GLU A 213 7.97 10.02 4.38
N LEU A 214 7.65 8.91 5.05
CA LEU A 214 6.74 7.91 4.51
C LEU A 214 5.29 8.23 4.86
N VAL A 215 4.41 8.13 3.86
CA VAL A 215 2.95 8.10 4.04
C VAL A 215 2.50 6.65 3.83
N GLU A 216 2.09 5.99 4.90
CA GLU A 216 1.72 4.56 4.92
C GLU A 216 0.24 4.36 5.27
N PRO A 217 -0.69 4.66 4.37
CA PRO A 217 -2.12 4.68 4.68
C PRO A 217 -2.72 3.30 4.98
N LEU A 218 -2.03 2.22 4.61
CA LEU A 218 -2.50 0.85 4.75
C LEU A 218 -1.85 0.09 5.92
N ARG A 219 -0.98 0.74 6.69
CA ARG A 219 -0.11 0.11 7.70
C ARG A 219 -0.87 -0.65 8.80
N THR A 220 -2.10 -0.28 9.06
CA THR A 220 -2.96 -0.92 10.08
C THR A 220 -3.98 -1.89 9.50
N LEU A 221 -3.95 -2.14 8.20
CA LEU A 221 -4.96 -2.90 7.48
C LEU A 221 -4.45 -4.27 7.05
N PHE A 222 -5.36 -5.24 7.08
CA PHE A 222 -5.19 -6.53 6.41
C PHE A 222 -5.60 -6.45 4.94
N LYS A 223 -5.18 -7.42 4.14
CA LYS A 223 -5.41 -7.44 2.68
C LYS A 223 -6.88 -7.41 2.26
N ASP A 224 -7.74 -8.04 3.02
CA ASP A 224 -9.19 -8.04 2.79
C ASP A 224 -9.83 -6.68 3.14
N GLU A 225 -9.33 -5.98 4.17
CA GLU A 225 -9.72 -4.62 4.51
C GLU A 225 -9.28 -3.63 3.43
N VAL A 226 -8.06 -3.78 2.91
CA VAL A 226 -7.57 -2.96 1.77
C VAL A 226 -8.50 -3.11 0.56
N ARG A 227 -8.94 -4.34 0.24
CA ARG A 227 -9.91 -4.55 -0.83
C ARG A 227 -11.28 -3.93 -0.54
N ALA A 228 -11.71 -3.95 0.73
CA ALA A 228 -12.97 -3.30 1.13
C ALA A 228 -12.87 -1.78 1.00
N VAL A 229 -11.76 -1.18 1.43
CA VAL A 229 -11.45 0.24 1.24
C VAL A 229 -11.37 0.60 -0.25
N GLY A 230 -10.73 -0.25 -1.08
CA GLY A 230 -10.69 -0.04 -2.53
C GLY A 230 -12.08 0.06 -3.16
N ARG A 231 -13.00 -0.88 -2.81
CA ARG A 231 -14.40 -0.82 -3.27
C ARG A 231 -15.13 0.44 -2.80
N GLU A 232 -14.88 0.89 -1.57
CA GLU A 232 -15.45 2.15 -1.04
C GLU A 232 -14.96 3.38 -1.81
N LEU A 233 -13.73 3.32 -2.32
CA LEU A 233 -13.12 4.36 -3.16
C LEU A 233 -13.50 4.25 -4.65
N GLY A 234 -14.23 3.21 -5.05
CA GLY A 234 -14.68 2.99 -6.44
C GLY A 234 -13.66 2.28 -7.33
N LEU A 235 -12.70 1.54 -6.74
CA LEU A 235 -11.72 0.71 -7.43
C LEU A 235 -12.23 -0.71 -7.69
#